data_e45459c076a139dd3f9a564f4f8115ce
#
_entry.id   e45459c076a139dd3f9a564f4f8115ce
#
_cell.length_a   1.000
_cell.length_b   1.000
_cell.length_c   1.000
_cell.angle_alpha   90.00
_cell.angle_beta   90.00
_cell.angle_gamma   90.00
#
_symmetry.space_group_name_H-M   'P 1'
#
loop_
_entity.id
_entity.type
_entity.pdbx_description
1 polymer ?
#
loop_
_entity_poly.entity_id
_entity_poly.type
_entity_poly.pdbx_seq_one_letter_code
_entity_poly.pdbx_strand_id
1 'polypeptide(L)'
;MFELPFENLGLPVRRKFLQQAGLGFGSMALASMMQDEAKAAPSPVDPLALKLPHFPAKVKSIIWLFMTGAPSQVDTWDYKPELQKRDGQALAGSDSKTGFFSTSGKCLKSPFAWKQHGQSGSWVPEIFPHLSQHVDKMCFLHSMYLKQNNHAPASIELMCGTNRPGLPSMGAWLNYGLGSMNQDLPSFVVLHDTRPRGDDQIWSAGFLPKSYQALALDARRKESIDNLFRDQKHTDAQQVAQLDLMRKLNQHHASSRPTQSDLSARINSYELAYRMQMAAPEALDINKETQTTQKLYGLDKPECATFARQCLVARRMVERGVRFVQIFAGKGVGGDGSVNDVPWDCHSDVDTNHRSCALHTDQPAAALLTDLAARGLLDSTLVIWGGEFGRTSDSQGAKGRDHNPNGFTIWLAGAGVKGGFHFGATDEFGYKAVQNKVHVNDLHATLLHLMGLDHTKLTYRFNGRDYRLTDVAGEVVKDILI
;
A
#
# COMPACT_ATOMS: atom_id res chain seq x y z
N MET A 1 40.74 -16.98 65.07
CA MET A 1 40.40 -16.58 63.72
C MET A 1 39.27 -17.51 63.31
N PHE A 2 38.03 -17.06 63.53
CA PHE A 2 36.85 -17.90 63.31
C PHE A 2 36.17 -17.47 62.03
N GLU A 3 36.13 -18.37 61.03
CA GLU A 3 35.29 -18.21 59.85
C GLU A 3 33.88 -18.66 60.21
N LEU A 4 32.88 -17.79 59.97
CA LEU A 4 31.48 -18.13 60.05
C LEU A 4 30.98 -18.46 58.63
N PRO A 5 30.26 -19.57 58.42
CA PRO A 5 29.65 -19.89 57.14
C PRO A 5 28.40 -19.05 56.91
N PHE A 6 28.33 -18.30 55.79
CA PHE A 6 27.10 -17.66 55.32
C PHE A 6 26.18 -18.78 54.77
N GLU A 7 25.23 -19.21 55.59
CA GLU A 7 24.12 -20.03 55.10
C GLU A 7 23.21 -19.21 54.17
N ASN A 8 22.91 -19.78 53.02
CA ASN A 8 21.99 -19.30 52.02
C ASN A 8 20.59 -19.09 52.67
N LEU A 9 20.25 -17.86 52.98
CA LEU A 9 18.89 -17.44 53.25
C LEU A 9 18.11 -17.42 51.93
N GLY A 10 17.54 -18.58 51.55
CA GLY A 10 16.59 -18.71 50.46
C GLY A 10 15.35 -17.87 50.79
N LEU A 11 15.30 -16.66 50.19
CA LEU A 11 14.09 -15.86 50.23
C LEU A 11 12.94 -16.65 49.59
N PRO A 12 11.83 -16.87 50.29
CA PRO A 12 10.70 -17.62 49.74
C PRO A 12 10.19 -16.86 48.52
N VAL A 13 10.09 -17.59 47.39
CA VAL A 13 9.46 -17.08 46.18
C VAL A 13 8.13 -16.42 46.59
N ARG A 14 7.83 -15.21 46.10
CA ARG A 14 6.67 -14.40 46.44
C ARG A 14 5.37 -15.21 46.58
N ARG A 15 5.23 -16.24 45.78
CA ARG A 15 4.12 -17.21 45.79
C ARG A 15 4.08 -18.05 47.07
N LYS A 16 5.20 -18.53 47.61
CA LYS A 16 5.28 -19.27 48.88
C LYS A 16 5.02 -18.37 50.08
N PHE A 17 5.49 -17.12 50.04
CA PHE A 17 5.24 -16.15 51.09
C PHE A 17 3.73 -15.83 51.20
N LEU A 18 3.05 -15.60 50.08
CA LEU A 18 1.59 -15.33 50.04
C LEU A 18 0.76 -16.56 50.47
N GLN A 19 1.22 -17.77 50.16
CA GLN A 19 0.56 -19.00 50.63
C GLN A 19 0.72 -19.25 52.12
N GLN A 20 1.80 -18.78 52.75
CA GLN A 20 2.05 -18.97 54.20
C GLN A 20 1.46 -17.82 55.04
N ALA A 21 1.29 -16.62 54.46
CA ALA A 21 0.76 -15.42 55.16
C ALA A 21 -0.76 -15.34 55.20
N GLY A 22 -1.51 -16.21 54.54
CA GLY A 22 -2.97 -16.16 54.44
C GLY A 22 -3.65 -17.52 54.62
N LEU A 23 -3.81 -17.93 55.84
CA LEU A 23 -4.77 -19.00 56.23
C LEU A 23 -6.19 -18.42 56.21
N GLY A 24 -6.79 -18.25 55.01
CA GLY A 24 -8.16 -17.76 54.91
C GLY A 24 -8.70 -17.71 53.48
N PHE A 25 -10.00 -17.51 53.32
CA PHE A 25 -10.76 -17.42 52.07
C PHE A 25 -10.15 -16.47 51.02
N GLY A 26 -9.39 -15.45 51.43
CA GLY A 26 -8.72 -14.49 50.53
C GLY A 26 -7.58 -15.12 49.72
N SER A 27 -6.86 -16.17 50.22
CA SER A 27 -5.83 -16.84 49.49
C SER A 27 -6.38 -17.79 48.42
N MET A 28 -7.54 -18.39 48.62
CA MET A 28 -8.25 -19.18 47.63
C MET A 28 -8.84 -18.31 46.51
N ALA A 29 -9.39 -17.16 46.84
CA ALA A 29 -9.88 -16.18 45.84
C ALA A 29 -8.74 -15.64 44.99
N LEU A 30 -7.59 -15.30 45.59
CA LEU A 30 -6.41 -14.82 44.88
C LEU A 30 -5.79 -15.92 44.01
N ALA A 31 -5.75 -17.17 44.50
CA ALA A 31 -5.30 -18.33 43.73
C ALA A 31 -6.24 -18.64 42.56
N SER A 32 -7.55 -18.47 42.71
CA SER A 32 -8.54 -18.60 41.62
C SER A 32 -8.37 -17.53 40.58
N MET A 33 -8.23 -16.25 40.99
CA MET A 33 -7.98 -15.13 40.05
C MET A 33 -6.65 -15.31 39.32
N MET A 34 -5.59 -15.74 39.98
CA MET A 34 -4.29 -16.04 39.33
C MET A 34 -4.33 -17.29 38.44
N GLN A 35 -5.23 -18.23 38.71
CA GLN A 35 -5.47 -19.41 37.89
C GLN A 35 -6.29 -19.06 36.64
N ASP A 36 -7.20 -18.11 36.74
CA ASP A 36 -7.96 -17.58 35.61
C ASP A 36 -7.09 -16.68 34.72
N GLU A 37 -6.19 -15.88 35.30
CA GLU A 37 -5.17 -15.16 34.52
C GLU A 37 -4.16 -16.13 33.86
N ALA A 38 -3.79 -17.23 34.50
CA ALA A 38 -2.90 -18.24 33.91
C ALA A 38 -3.59 -19.08 32.81
N LYS A 39 -4.93 -19.23 32.88
CA LYS A 39 -5.73 -19.85 31.82
C LYS A 39 -6.03 -18.88 30.68
N ALA A 40 -5.98 -17.58 30.95
CA ALA A 40 -6.17 -16.52 29.99
C ALA A 40 -4.88 -16.08 29.27
N ALA A 41 -3.73 -16.74 29.51
CA ALA A 41 -2.56 -16.58 28.65
C ALA A 41 -2.91 -17.19 27.29
N PRO A 42 -3.27 -16.40 26.26
CA PRO A 42 -3.59 -16.98 24.97
C PRO A 42 -2.34 -17.72 24.47
N SER A 43 -2.54 -18.94 23.97
CA SER A 43 -1.56 -19.56 23.06
C SER A 43 -1.07 -18.48 22.10
N PRO A 44 0.22 -18.43 21.73
CA PRO A 44 0.71 -17.44 20.80
C PRO A 44 -0.10 -17.53 19.50
N VAL A 45 -1.12 -16.70 19.41
CA VAL A 45 -1.98 -16.64 18.22
C VAL A 45 -1.09 -16.06 17.13
N ASP A 46 -0.98 -16.78 16.01
CA ASP A 46 -0.29 -16.26 14.82
C ASP A 46 -0.92 -14.90 14.47
N PRO A 47 -0.17 -13.80 14.51
CA PRO A 47 -0.71 -12.48 14.22
C PRO A 47 -1.26 -12.37 12.81
N LEU A 48 -0.79 -13.21 11.87
CA LEU A 48 -1.25 -13.29 10.49
C LEU A 48 -2.35 -14.35 10.28
N ALA A 49 -2.82 -15.03 11.31
CA ALA A 49 -3.98 -15.90 11.20
C ALA A 49 -5.16 -15.13 10.57
N LEU A 50 -5.93 -15.82 9.72
CA LEU A 50 -7.11 -15.25 9.09
C LEU A 50 -8.10 -14.75 10.13
N LYS A 51 -8.53 -13.49 10.01
CA LYS A 51 -9.51 -12.84 10.87
C LYS A 51 -10.79 -12.57 10.10
N LEU A 52 -11.92 -12.69 10.79
CA LEU A 52 -13.21 -12.35 10.21
C LEU A 52 -13.32 -10.83 10.06
N PRO A 53 -13.81 -10.35 8.90
CA PRO A 53 -14.13 -8.94 8.72
C PRO A 53 -15.31 -8.53 9.62
N HIS A 54 -15.50 -7.24 9.83
CA HIS A 54 -16.61 -6.69 10.62
C HIS A 54 -17.97 -6.92 9.92
N PHE A 55 -17.96 -7.00 8.58
CA PHE A 55 -19.13 -7.30 7.73
C PHE A 55 -18.65 -7.91 6.40
N PRO A 56 -19.56 -8.48 5.58
CA PRO A 56 -19.17 -9.12 4.33
C PRO A 56 -18.36 -8.20 3.41
N ALA A 57 -17.14 -8.61 3.07
CA ALA A 57 -16.26 -7.86 2.18
C ALA A 57 -16.69 -8.00 0.72
N LYS A 58 -16.65 -6.91 -0.04
CA LYS A 58 -16.79 -6.90 -1.50
C LYS A 58 -15.46 -7.18 -2.20
N VAL A 59 -14.35 -6.77 -1.58
CA VAL A 59 -12.99 -6.88 -2.09
C VAL A 59 -12.19 -7.85 -1.23
N LYS A 60 -11.47 -8.77 -1.86
CA LYS A 60 -10.54 -9.70 -1.19
C LYS A 60 -9.10 -9.22 -1.27
N SER A 61 -8.73 -8.60 -2.40
CA SER A 61 -7.37 -8.14 -2.67
C SER A 61 -7.37 -6.76 -3.32
N ILE A 62 -6.31 -5.99 -3.06
CA ILE A 62 -6.06 -4.68 -3.68
C ILE A 62 -4.72 -4.73 -4.40
N ILE A 63 -4.67 -4.21 -5.63
CA ILE A 63 -3.45 -3.88 -6.35
C ILE A 63 -3.40 -2.37 -6.52
N TRP A 64 -2.40 -1.71 -5.94
CA TRP A 64 -2.22 -0.26 -6.09
C TRP A 64 -1.07 0.03 -7.06
N LEU A 65 -1.40 0.60 -8.21
CA LEU A 65 -0.47 1.13 -9.19
C LEU A 65 -0.12 2.57 -8.76
N PHE A 66 0.91 2.71 -7.94
CA PHE A 66 1.34 4.01 -7.42
C PHE A 66 2.24 4.70 -8.44
N MET A 67 1.74 5.78 -9.02
CA MET A 67 2.41 6.58 -10.03
C MET A 67 3.33 7.60 -9.35
N THR A 68 4.54 7.18 -9.02
CA THR A 68 5.51 7.96 -8.24
C THR A 68 5.86 9.27 -8.95
N GLY A 69 5.74 10.38 -8.24
CA GLY A 69 6.03 11.70 -8.80
C GLY A 69 4.80 12.48 -9.23
N ALA A 70 3.60 11.97 -8.95
CA ALA A 70 2.35 12.73 -9.06
C ALA A 70 1.96 13.13 -10.49
N PRO A 71 1.22 12.26 -11.22
CA PRO A 71 0.69 12.57 -12.54
C PRO A 71 -0.18 13.84 -12.55
N SER A 72 -0.06 14.64 -13.60
CA SER A 72 -0.92 15.80 -13.80
C SER A 72 -2.35 15.36 -14.12
N GLN A 73 -3.31 15.69 -13.26
CA GLN A 73 -4.72 15.37 -13.48
C GLN A 73 -5.26 15.99 -14.77
N VAL A 74 -4.87 17.24 -15.08
CA VAL A 74 -5.34 17.96 -16.26
C VAL A 74 -4.70 17.49 -17.57
N ASP A 75 -3.70 16.61 -17.48
CA ASP A 75 -3.03 16.00 -18.63
C ASP A 75 -3.28 14.50 -18.73
N THR A 76 -4.02 13.91 -17.76
CA THR A 76 -4.30 12.47 -17.72
C THR A 76 -5.79 12.13 -17.70
N TRP A 77 -6.55 12.49 -16.66
CA TRP A 77 -7.92 11.99 -16.48
C TRP A 77 -8.96 13.08 -16.21
N ASP A 78 -8.56 14.32 -16.02
CA ASP A 78 -9.44 15.46 -15.70
C ASP A 78 -9.39 16.53 -16.81
N TYR A 79 -10.05 16.24 -17.93
CA TYR A 79 -10.07 17.14 -19.11
C TYR A 79 -10.69 18.50 -18.80
N LYS A 80 -9.98 19.60 -19.10
CA LYS A 80 -10.39 20.97 -18.81
C LYS A 80 -10.46 21.84 -20.08
N PRO A 81 -11.65 21.98 -20.71
CA PRO A 81 -11.82 22.82 -21.90
C PRO A 81 -11.43 24.29 -21.67
N GLU A 82 -11.69 24.84 -20.46
CA GLU A 82 -11.34 26.23 -20.15
C GLU A 82 -9.83 26.43 -20.11
N LEU A 83 -9.07 25.47 -19.66
CA LEU A 83 -7.61 25.50 -19.66
C LEU A 83 -7.06 25.56 -21.10
N GLN A 84 -7.70 24.84 -22.04
CA GLN A 84 -7.36 24.88 -23.47
C GLN A 84 -7.63 26.28 -24.06
N LYS A 85 -8.79 26.88 -23.73
CA LYS A 85 -9.19 28.22 -24.28
C LYS A 85 -8.34 29.35 -23.72
N ARG A 86 -7.87 29.24 -22.47
CA ARG A 86 -7.14 30.30 -21.77
C ARG A 86 -5.63 30.11 -21.74
N ASP A 87 -5.11 29.27 -22.58
CA ASP A 87 -3.68 29.01 -22.68
C ASP A 87 -2.89 30.35 -22.80
N GLY A 88 -1.85 30.48 -21.98
CA GLY A 88 -1.02 31.70 -21.93
C GLY A 88 -1.63 32.90 -21.19
N GLN A 89 -2.87 32.82 -20.69
CA GLN A 89 -3.51 33.87 -19.88
C GLN A 89 -3.21 33.71 -18.40
N ALA A 90 -3.39 34.74 -17.60
CA ALA A 90 -3.28 34.64 -16.15
C ALA A 90 -4.38 33.73 -15.59
N LEU A 91 -4.03 32.82 -14.65
CA LEU A 91 -4.97 31.97 -14.00
C LEU A 91 -5.68 32.73 -12.86
N ALA A 92 -6.97 32.99 -13.01
CA ALA A 92 -7.76 33.65 -11.98
C ALA A 92 -7.87 32.77 -10.74
N GLY A 93 -7.57 33.30 -9.55
CA GLY A 93 -7.66 32.58 -8.28
C GLY A 93 -6.53 31.60 -8.01
N SER A 94 -5.44 31.63 -8.80
CA SER A 94 -4.22 30.90 -8.45
C SER A 94 -3.61 31.47 -7.17
N ASP A 95 -3.11 30.56 -6.34
CA ASP A 95 -2.34 30.87 -5.13
C ASP A 95 -0.91 30.36 -5.31
N SER A 96 0.06 31.30 -5.34
CA SER A 96 1.47 30.95 -5.49
C SER A 96 2.00 30.00 -4.40
N LYS A 97 1.27 29.86 -3.27
CA LYS A 97 1.61 28.94 -2.19
C LYS A 97 1.12 27.51 -2.42
N THR A 98 0.30 27.25 -3.45
CA THR A 98 -0.17 25.90 -3.75
C THR A 98 0.98 25.01 -4.18
N GLY A 99 1.83 25.46 -5.08
CA GLY A 99 2.98 24.72 -5.57
C GLY A 99 4.12 24.66 -4.55
N PHE A 100 5.00 23.70 -4.74
CA PHE A 100 6.18 23.54 -3.89
C PHE A 100 7.19 24.68 -4.08
N PHE A 101 7.38 25.14 -5.31
CA PHE A 101 8.29 26.23 -5.64
C PHE A 101 7.65 27.62 -5.50
N SER A 102 6.38 27.67 -5.10
CA SER A 102 5.64 28.93 -4.90
C SER A 102 5.66 29.86 -6.13
N THR A 103 5.69 29.26 -7.32
CA THR A 103 5.62 29.98 -8.59
C THR A 103 4.18 29.94 -9.11
N SER A 104 3.68 31.08 -9.60
CA SER A 104 2.45 31.15 -10.39
C SER A 104 2.80 31.55 -11.80
N GLY A 105 2.39 30.69 -12.73
CA GLY A 105 2.59 30.92 -14.16
C GLY A 105 1.32 31.38 -14.83
N LYS A 106 1.25 31.15 -16.13
CA LYS A 106 0.06 31.34 -16.94
C LYS A 106 -0.66 30.01 -17.11
N CYS A 107 -1.94 30.03 -17.40
CA CYS A 107 -2.67 28.82 -17.80
C CYS A 107 -1.85 28.06 -18.84
N LEU A 108 -1.65 26.80 -18.61
CA LEU A 108 -0.95 25.87 -19.51
C LEU A 108 -1.94 24.83 -20.00
N LYS A 109 -2.30 24.84 -21.27
CA LYS A 109 -3.14 23.82 -21.87
C LYS A 109 -2.45 22.45 -21.84
N SER A 110 -3.23 21.39 -21.84
CA SER A 110 -2.70 20.06 -22.06
C SER A 110 -2.09 19.97 -23.46
N PRO A 111 -0.86 19.44 -23.61
CA PRO A 111 -0.24 19.26 -24.91
C PRO A 111 -0.83 18.08 -25.71
N PHE A 112 -1.69 17.26 -25.08
CA PHE A 112 -2.22 16.04 -25.67
C PHE A 112 -3.57 16.26 -26.35
N ALA A 113 -3.81 15.46 -27.42
CA ALA A 113 -5.13 15.34 -28.03
C ALA A 113 -6.03 14.48 -27.14
N TRP A 114 -7.27 14.94 -26.92
CA TRP A 114 -8.26 14.28 -26.09
C TRP A 114 -9.41 13.72 -26.92
N LYS A 115 -9.88 12.54 -26.53
CA LYS A 115 -11.04 11.88 -27.17
C LYS A 115 -11.89 11.19 -26.10
N GLN A 116 -13.19 11.12 -26.36
CA GLN A 116 -14.11 10.32 -25.55
C GLN A 116 -14.02 8.83 -25.91
N HIS A 117 -14.03 7.98 -24.90
CA HIS A 117 -13.94 6.52 -25.01
C HIS A 117 -14.99 5.83 -24.17
N GLY A 118 -15.30 4.58 -24.53
CA GLY A 118 -16.26 3.74 -23.85
C GLY A 118 -17.71 4.21 -23.99
N GLN A 119 -18.63 3.49 -23.38
CA GLN A 119 -20.04 3.87 -23.28
C GLN A 119 -20.23 5.01 -22.27
N SER A 120 -19.36 5.11 -21.28
CA SER A 120 -19.32 6.22 -20.31
C SER A 120 -18.97 7.58 -20.93
N GLY A 121 -18.40 7.60 -22.13
CA GLY A 121 -17.94 8.81 -22.77
C GLY A 121 -16.80 9.51 -22.04
N SER A 122 -15.98 8.75 -21.30
CA SER A 122 -14.86 9.28 -20.53
C SER A 122 -13.79 9.91 -21.42
N TRP A 123 -13.34 11.11 -21.08
CA TRP A 123 -12.26 11.79 -21.80
C TRP A 123 -10.91 11.16 -21.45
N VAL A 124 -10.17 10.77 -22.48
CA VAL A 124 -8.81 10.18 -22.34
C VAL A 124 -7.86 10.85 -23.31
N PRO A 125 -6.66 11.24 -22.86
CA PRO A 125 -5.63 11.76 -23.74
C PRO A 125 -4.98 10.67 -24.57
N GLU A 126 -4.45 11.02 -25.74
CA GLU A 126 -3.83 10.11 -26.71
C GLU A 126 -2.69 9.25 -26.15
N ILE A 127 -2.12 9.64 -25.02
CA ILE A 127 -1.00 8.92 -24.37
C ILE A 127 -1.42 7.61 -23.69
N PHE A 128 -2.73 7.34 -23.53
CA PHE A 128 -3.27 6.12 -22.93
C PHE A 128 -4.11 5.27 -23.90
N PRO A 129 -3.52 4.81 -25.04
CA PRO A 129 -4.28 4.06 -26.05
C PRO A 129 -4.79 2.68 -25.57
N HIS A 130 -4.14 2.06 -24.56
CA HIS A 130 -4.55 0.77 -24.01
C HIS A 130 -5.57 0.94 -22.87
N LEU A 131 -5.30 1.81 -21.89
CA LEU A 131 -6.20 2.08 -20.78
C LEU A 131 -7.53 2.69 -21.24
N SER A 132 -7.55 3.44 -22.35
CA SER A 132 -8.78 3.99 -22.93
C SER A 132 -9.85 2.93 -23.25
N GLN A 133 -9.44 1.68 -23.45
CA GLN A 133 -10.35 0.54 -23.72
C GLN A 133 -11.04 0.02 -22.44
N HIS A 134 -10.61 0.48 -21.27
CA HIS A 134 -11.09 0.00 -19.97
C HIS A 134 -11.88 1.05 -19.18
N VAL A 135 -12.12 2.24 -19.74
CA VAL A 135 -12.77 3.35 -19.02
C VAL A 135 -14.13 2.98 -18.42
N ASP A 136 -14.90 2.11 -19.09
CA ASP A 136 -16.19 1.62 -18.59
C ASP A 136 -16.07 0.69 -17.37
N LYS A 137 -14.86 0.27 -16.99
CA LYS A 137 -14.56 -0.46 -15.76
C LYS A 137 -13.99 0.42 -14.67
N MET A 138 -13.67 1.68 -14.98
CA MET A 138 -13.00 2.61 -14.06
C MET A 138 -14.02 3.50 -13.36
N CYS A 139 -13.80 3.73 -12.09
CA CYS A 139 -14.44 4.75 -11.26
C CYS A 139 -13.42 5.86 -11.00
N PHE A 140 -13.68 7.05 -11.48
CA PHE A 140 -12.78 8.19 -11.36
C PHE A 140 -13.15 9.07 -10.17
N LEU A 141 -12.22 9.31 -9.26
CA LEU A 141 -12.31 10.27 -8.16
C LEU A 141 -11.54 11.53 -8.57
N HIS A 142 -12.25 12.53 -9.10
CA HIS A 142 -11.61 13.76 -9.61
C HIS A 142 -11.31 14.79 -8.52
N SER A 143 -11.90 14.64 -7.35
CA SER A 143 -11.86 15.62 -6.26
C SER A 143 -10.97 15.19 -5.09
N MET A 144 -9.98 14.37 -5.36
CA MET A 144 -8.99 14.00 -4.34
C MET A 144 -8.20 15.23 -3.91
N TYR A 145 -7.90 15.32 -2.60
CA TYR A 145 -7.00 16.34 -2.06
C TYR A 145 -6.30 15.85 -0.79
N LEU A 146 -5.17 16.46 -0.49
CA LEU A 146 -4.41 16.27 0.74
C LEU A 146 -3.69 17.57 1.14
N LYS A 147 -2.90 17.55 2.21
CA LYS A 147 -2.32 18.77 2.78
C LYS A 147 -0.89 19.04 2.31
N GLN A 148 -0.17 18.01 1.87
CA GLN A 148 1.26 18.08 1.60
C GLN A 148 1.54 18.31 0.11
N ASN A 149 2.40 19.25 -0.20
CA ASN A 149 2.83 19.55 -1.57
C ASN A 149 4.27 19.11 -1.87
N ASN A 150 4.84 18.22 -1.04
CA ASN A 150 6.16 17.62 -1.25
C ASN A 150 6.02 16.11 -1.30
N HIS A 151 6.73 15.44 -2.20
CA HIS A 151 6.58 14.01 -2.50
C HIS A 151 6.68 13.10 -1.27
N ALA A 152 7.72 13.22 -0.44
CA ALA A 152 7.91 12.33 0.70
C ALA A 152 6.78 12.46 1.75
N PRO A 153 6.47 13.65 2.30
CA PRO A 153 5.38 13.80 3.25
C PRO A 153 4.00 13.52 2.64
N ALA A 154 3.78 13.79 1.34
CA ALA A 154 2.53 13.48 0.66
C ALA A 154 2.34 11.96 0.46
N SER A 155 3.39 11.25 0.08
CA SER A 155 3.37 9.78 -0.02
C SER A 155 3.10 9.14 1.34
N ILE A 156 3.68 9.69 2.42
CA ILE A 156 3.39 9.23 3.78
C ILE A 156 1.93 9.53 4.14
N GLU A 157 1.40 10.72 3.83
CA GLU A 157 0.00 11.07 4.09
C GLU A 157 -0.96 10.14 3.31
N LEU A 158 -0.67 9.90 2.02
CA LEU A 158 -1.48 9.02 1.18
C LEU A 158 -1.45 7.56 1.64
N MET A 159 -0.34 7.07 2.19
CA MET A 159 -0.22 5.67 2.61
C MET A 159 -0.54 5.43 4.09
N CYS A 160 -0.37 6.43 4.95
CA CYS A 160 -0.51 6.28 6.41
C CYS A 160 -1.63 7.15 7.02
N GLY A 161 -2.39 7.91 6.19
CA GLY A 161 -3.48 8.81 6.63
C GLY A 161 -3.02 10.11 7.27
N THR A 162 -1.73 10.31 7.41
CA THR A 162 -1.10 11.51 7.96
C THR A 162 0.37 11.57 7.57
N ASN A 163 0.94 12.76 7.53
CA ASN A 163 2.36 12.99 7.22
C ASN A 163 3.32 12.73 8.38
N ARG A 164 2.83 12.20 9.52
CA ARG A 164 3.67 11.90 10.69
C ARG A 164 4.40 10.58 10.50
N PRO A 165 5.74 10.57 10.65
CA PRO A 165 6.53 9.33 10.60
C PRO A 165 6.14 8.34 11.72
N GLY A 166 6.41 7.05 11.49
CA GLY A 166 6.24 6.00 12.51
C GLY A 166 4.82 5.46 12.65
N LEU A 167 3.86 5.95 11.85
CA LEU A 167 2.51 5.38 11.80
C LEU A 167 2.42 4.22 10.80
N PRO A 168 1.52 3.23 11.04
CA PRO A 168 1.35 2.11 10.15
C PRO A 168 0.75 2.53 8.81
N SER A 169 1.24 1.93 7.74
CA SER A 169 0.67 2.09 6.40
C SER A 169 -0.68 1.38 6.26
N MET A 170 -1.44 1.75 5.24
CA MET A 170 -2.73 1.13 4.91
C MET A 170 -2.63 -0.40 4.78
N GLY A 171 -1.60 -0.92 4.09
CA GLY A 171 -1.38 -2.36 3.95
C GLY A 171 -1.12 -3.04 5.29
N ALA A 172 -0.39 -2.38 6.21
CA ALA A 172 -0.18 -2.89 7.56
C ALA A 172 -1.50 -2.94 8.37
N TRP A 173 -2.36 -1.93 8.24
CA TRP A 173 -3.68 -1.93 8.87
C TRP A 173 -4.60 -3.04 8.30
N LEU A 174 -4.56 -3.29 7.00
CA LEU A 174 -5.29 -4.41 6.39
C LEU A 174 -4.82 -5.76 6.93
N ASN A 175 -3.50 -5.96 7.03
CA ASN A 175 -2.94 -7.17 7.62
C ASN A 175 -3.32 -7.33 9.09
N TYR A 176 -3.29 -6.25 9.86
CA TYR A 176 -3.72 -6.26 11.26
C TYR A 176 -5.20 -6.62 11.39
N GLY A 177 -6.06 -6.04 10.55
CA GLY A 177 -7.51 -6.26 10.58
C GLY A 177 -7.97 -7.63 10.10
N LEU A 178 -7.34 -8.17 9.05
CA LEU A 178 -7.82 -9.36 8.32
C LEU A 178 -6.89 -10.57 8.35
N GLY A 179 -5.63 -10.39 8.72
CA GLY A 179 -4.63 -11.45 8.59
C GLY A 179 -4.38 -11.85 7.12
N SER A 180 -3.78 -13.02 6.91
CA SER A 180 -3.44 -13.56 5.60
C SER A 180 -4.44 -14.62 5.14
N MET A 181 -4.79 -14.60 3.85
CA MET A 181 -5.53 -15.68 3.20
C MET A 181 -4.61 -16.82 2.75
N ASN A 182 -3.30 -16.57 2.68
CA ASN A 182 -2.28 -17.52 2.31
C ASN A 182 -1.21 -17.57 3.40
N GLN A 183 -0.88 -18.77 3.88
CA GLN A 183 0.10 -18.95 4.94
C GLN A 183 1.54 -19.07 4.42
N ASP A 184 1.72 -19.24 3.10
CA ASP A 184 3.02 -19.46 2.47
C ASP A 184 3.59 -18.22 1.78
N LEU A 185 2.76 -17.18 1.61
CA LEU A 185 3.14 -15.88 1.05
C LEU A 185 2.75 -14.75 2.01
N PRO A 186 3.51 -13.64 2.00
CA PRO A 186 3.14 -12.47 2.77
C PRO A 186 1.81 -11.89 2.26
N SER A 187 0.99 -11.39 3.16
CA SER A 187 -0.30 -10.79 2.81
C SER A 187 -0.19 -9.36 2.29
N PHE A 188 0.97 -8.71 2.47
CA PHE A 188 1.29 -7.39 1.95
C PHE A 188 2.66 -7.40 1.24
N VAL A 189 2.66 -7.07 -0.04
CA VAL A 189 3.85 -7.06 -0.91
C VAL A 189 3.99 -5.70 -1.57
N VAL A 190 5.21 -5.21 -1.63
CA VAL A 190 5.60 -4.00 -2.36
C VAL A 190 6.54 -4.40 -3.49
N LEU A 191 6.24 -3.98 -4.71
CA LEU A 191 7.06 -4.14 -5.89
C LEU A 191 7.60 -2.77 -6.30
N HIS A 192 8.89 -2.63 -6.40
CA HIS A 192 9.51 -1.38 -6.85
C HIS A 192 10.74 -1.66 -7.71
N ASP A 193 11.04 -0.79 -8.64
CA ASP A 193 12.29 -0.78 -9.41
C ASP A 193 13.17 0.41 -9.06
N THR A 194 12.61 1.40 -8.38
CA THR A 194 13.29 2.55 -7.82
C THR A 194 12.68 2.80 -6.44
N ARG A 195 13.51 3.20 -5.47
CA ARG A 195 13.02 3.45 -4.11
C ARG A 195 12.20 4.74 -4.12
N PRO A 196 10.90 4.69 -3.81
CA PRO A 196 10.04 5.87 -3.86
C PRO A 196 10.33 6.85 -2.73
N ARG A 197 9.94 8.10 -2.91
CA ARG A 197 10.02 9.13 -1.85
C ARG A 197 9.12 8.74 -0.67
N GLY A 198 9.65 8.88 0.54
CA GLY A 198 9.02 8.40 1.78
C GLY A 198 9.61 7.09 2.28
N ASP A 199 10.47 6.45 1.49
CA ASP A 199 11.22 5.24 1.87
C ASP A 199 10.33 4.14 2.47
N ASP A 200 10.87 3.36 3.41
CA ASP A 200 10.17 2.25 4.06
C ASP A 200 8.96 2.68 4.91
N GLN A 201 8.80 3.97 5.20
CA GLN A 201 7.68 4.47 6.00
C GLN A 201 6.33 4.21 5.33
N ILE A 202 6.27 4.33 3.99
CA ILE A 202 5.03 4.19 3.22
C ILE A 202 4.51 2.75 3.10
N TRP A 203 5.27 1.75 3.59
CA TRP A 203 4.85 0.36 3.71
C TRP A 203 5.20 -0.26 5.07
N SER A 204 5.60 0.57 6.02
CA SER A 204 5.98 0.15 7.37
C SER A 204 4.78 -0.30 8.19
N ALA A 205 5.04 -1.20 9.15
CA ALA A 205 4.10 -1.51 10.21
C ALA A 205 4.00 -0.40 11.28
N GLY A 206 4.91 0.58 11.27
CA GLY A 206 4.95 1.65 12.28
C GLY A 206 5.00 1.08 13.70
N PHE A 207 4.03 1.46 14.53
CA PHE A 207 3.90 0.94 15.90
C PHE A 207 3.19 -0.43 15.99
N LEU A 208 2.60 -0.93 14.89
CA LEU A 208 2.08 -2.30 14.85
C LEU A 208 3.24 -3.30 14.84
N PRO A 209 3.02 -4.55 15.28
CA PRO A 209 4.00 -5.62 15.16
C PRO A 209 4.57 -5.74 13.74
N LYS A 210 5.88 -5.98 13.65
CA LYS A 210 6.61 -6.05 12.36
C LYS A 210 6.09 -7.12 11.40
N SER A 211 5.38 -8.14 11.90
CA SER A 211 4.72 -9.16 11.06
C SER A 211 3.68 -8.58 10.09
N TYR A 212 3.17 -7.38 10.34
CA TYR A 212 2.21 -6.71 9.44
C TYR A 212 2.86 -5.84 8.37
N GLN A 213 4.18 -5.66 8.41
CA GLN A 213 4.94 -4.88 7.43
C GLN A 213 4.95 -5.57 6.07
N ALA A 214 5.07 -4.77 4.99
CA ALA A 214 5.25 -5.33 3.65
C ALA A 214 6.56 -6.10 3.51
N LEU A 215 6.53 -7.12 2.64
CA LEU A 215 7.73 -7.61 1.97
C LEU A 215 7.99 -6.74 0.74
N ALA A 216 9.10 -6.02 0.73
CA ALA A 216 9.51 -5.21 -0.42
C ALA A 216 10.41 -6.02 -1.36
N LEU A 217 10.05 -6.01 -2.66
CA LEU A 217 10.75 -6.71 -3.74
C LEU A 217 11.31 -5.70 -4.72
N ASP A 218 12.63 -5.68 -4.89
CA ASP A 218 13.29 -4.87 -5.91
C ASP A 218 13.30 -5.60 -7.25
N ALA A 219 12.48 -5.12 -8.20
CA ALA A 219 12.33 -5.75 -9.52
C ALA A 219 13.59 -5.66 -10.40
N ARG A 220 14.60 -4.85 -10.04
CA ARG A 220 15.89 -4.74 -10.76
C ARG A 220 16.83 -5.88 -10.43
N ARG A 221 16.67 -6.49 -9.26
CA ARG A 221 17.57 -7.53 -8.77
C ARG A 221 17.20 -8.87 -9.40
N LYS A 222 18.22 -9.64 -9.79
CA LYS A 222 18.03 -11.02 -10.28
C LYS A 222 17.33 -11.88 -9.24
N GLU A 223 17.70 -11.69 -7.98
CA GLU A 223 17.02 -12.24 -6.81
C GLU A 223 16.29 -11.10 -6.10
N SER A 224 15.00 -10.97 -6.36
CA SER A 224 14.18 -9.88 -5.82
C SER A 224 14.02 -9.94 -4.29
N ILE A 225 14.29 -11.08 -3.69
CA ILE A 225 14.24 -11.33 -2.23
C ILE A 225 15.61 -11.83 -1.79
N ASP A 226 16.22 -11.18 -0.81
CA ASP A 226 17.46 -11.64 -0.21
C ASP A 226 17.24 -12.99 0.48
N ASN A 227 18.15 -13.94 0.23
CA ASN A 227 18.09 -15.28 0.82
C ASN A 227 16.80 -16.08 0.51
N LEU A 228 16.12 -15.75 -0.60
CA LEU A 228 14.95 -16.52 -1.04
C LEU A 228 15.34 -17.97 -1.36
N PHE A 229 16.48 -18.14 -2.01
CA PHE A 229 17.00 -19.47 -2.32
C PHE A 229 17.89 -19.98 -1.18
N ARG A 230 17.69 -21.25 -0.85
CA ARG A 230 18.53 -21.92 0.15
C ARG A 230 20.00 -21.88 -0.26
N ASP A 231 20.91 -21.70 0.71
CA ASP A 231 22.32 -21.93 0.49
C ASP A 231 22.55 -23.40 0.09
N GLN A 232 23.15 -23.64 -1.07
CA GLN A 232 23.41 -24.99 -1.61
C GLN A 232 24.28 -25.86 -0.70
N LYS A 233 24.97 -25.26 0.31
CA LYS A 233 25.75 -25.97 1.31
C LYS A 233 24.91 -26.77 2.31
N HIS A 234 23.61 -26.50 2.41
CA HIS A 234 22.70 -27.19 3.33
C HIS A 234 21.69 -28.03 2.56
N THR A 235 21.41 -29.24 3.06
CA THR A 235 20.29 -30.07 2.58
C THR A 235 18.96 -29.58 3.15
N ASP A 236 17.83 -29.96 2.53
CA ASP A 236 16.50 -29.65 3.07
C ASP A 236 16.33 -30.18 4.49
N ALA A 237 16.78 -31.40 4.75
CA ALA A 237 16.71 -32.01 6.07
C ALA A 237 17.50 -31.24 7.14
N GLN A 238 18.69 -30.73 6.78
CA GLN A 238 19.49 -29.89 7.67
C GLN A 238 18.82 -28.56 7.97
N GLN A 239 18.21 -27.92 6.95
CA GLN A 239 17.49 -26.66 7.14
C GLN A 239 16.26 -26.84 8.03
N VAL A 240 15.46 -27.89 7.80
CA VAL A 240 14.30 -28.24 8.65
C VAL A 240 14.75 -28.47 10.10
N ALA A 241 15.83 -29.25 10.32
CA ALA A 241 16.35 -29.51 11.66
C ALA A 241 16.83 -28.24 12.38
N GLN A 242 17.47 -27.30 11.63
CA GLN A 242 17.88 -26.00 12.18
C GLN A 242 16.67 -25.15 12.58
N LEU A 243 15.64 -25.11 11.73
CA LEU A 243 14.40 -24.36 12.01
C LEU A 243 13.65 -24.95 13.20
N ASP A 244 13.58 -26.28 13.33
CA ASP A 244 12.98 -26.94 14.48
C ASP A 244 13.73 -26.65 15.78
N LEU A 245 15.05 -26.63 15.75
CA LEU A 245 15.87 -26.23 16.88
C LEU A 245 15.62 -24.76 17.26
N MET A 246 15.63 -23.87 16.28
CA MET A 246 15.34 -22.44 16.49
C MET A 246 13.93 -22.24 17.06
N ARG A 247 12.93 -22.97 16.56
CA ARG A 247 11.55 -22.92 17.08
C ARG A 247 11.50 -23.32 18.55
N LYS A 248 12.13 -24.43 18.95
CA LYS A 248 12.19 -24.91 20.34
C LYS A 248 12.88 -23.91 21.25
N LEU A 249 14.02 -23.34 20.82
CA LEU A 249 14.75 -22.30 21.57
C LEU A 249 13.92 -21.03 21.74
N ASN A 250 13.26 -20.60 20.67
CA ASN A 250 12.41 -19.42 20.68
C ASN A 250 11.16 -19.62 21.56
N GLN A 251 10.52 -20.82 21.52
CA GLN A 251 9.39 -21.14 22.38
C GLN A 251 9.80 -21.15 23.85
N HIS A 252 10.96 -21.74 24.17
CA HIS A 252 11.50 -21.70 25.53
C HIS A 252 11.79 -20.26 26.00
N HIS A 253 12.36 -19.43 25.12
CA HIS A 253 12.62 -18.02 25.41
C HIS A 253 11.31 -17.21 25.57
N ALA A 254 10.31 -17.47 24.76
CA ALA A 254 8.98 -16.83 24.83
C ALA A 254 8.23 -17.23 26.11
N SER A 255 8.30 -18.49 26.54
CA SER A 255 7.63 -18.97 27.75
C SER A 255 8.11 -18.28 29.02
N SER A 256 9.37 -17.82 29.03
CA SER A 256 9.95 -17.04 30.12
C SER A 256 9.62 -15.54 30.05
N ARG A 257 9.00 -15.05 28.95
CA ARG A 257 8.69 -13.64 28.68
C ARG A 257 7.31 -13.45 28.03
N PRO A 258 6.22 -13.84 28.70
CA PRO A 258 4.87 -13.89 28.10
C PRO A 258 4.31 -12.50 27.70
N THR A 259 4.90 -11.42 28.19
CA THR A 259 4.46 -10.04 27.92
C THR A 259 5.17 -9.41 26.69
N GLN A 260 6.14 -10.09 26.08
CA GLN A 260 6.88 -9.58 24.92
C GLN A 260 6.27 -10.09 23.60
N SER A 261 5.25 -9.38 23.09
CA SER A 261 4.58 -9.71 21.81
C SER A 261 5.53 -9.70 20.59
N ASP A 262 6.60 -8.91 20.63
CA ASP A 262 7.60 -8.80 19.56
C ASP A 262 8.37 -10.12 19.32
N LEU A 263 8.51 -10.93 20.36
CA LEU A 263 9.21 -12.20 20.25
C LEU A 263 8.41 -13.21 19.42
N SER A 264 7.10 -13.29 19.65
CA SER A 264 6.20 -14.16 18.85
C SER A 264 6.13 -13.69 17.40
N ALA A 265 6.07 -12.39 17.16
CA ALA A 265 6.09 -11.82 15.81
C ALA A 265 7.39 -12.18 15.07
N ARG A 266 8.54 -12.17 15.76
CA ARG A 266 9.84 -12.55 15.19
C ARG A 266 9.91 -14.03 14.84
N ILE A 267 9.39 -14.91 15.70
CA ILE A 267 9.30 -16.36 15.44
C ILE A 267 8.49 -16.61 14.17
N ASN A 268 7.30 -16.03 14.08
CA ASN A 268 6.40 -16.18 12.93
C ASN A 268 7.04 -15.64 11.64
N SER A 269 7.84 -14.57 11.72
CA SER A 269 8.59 -14.04 10.57
C SER A 269 9.61 -15.04 10.01
N TYR A 270 10.32 -15.78 10.87
CA TYR A 270 11.24 -16.83 10.41
C TYR A 270 10.50 -18.02 9.78
N GLU A 271 9.38 -18.43 10.35
CA GLU A 271 8.56 -19.50 9.79
C GLU A 271 7.93 -19.11 8.44
N LEU A 272 7.46 -17.87 8.32
CA LEU A 272 6.97 -17.35 7.05
C LEU A 272 8.11 -17.29 6.01
N ALA A 273 9.31 -16.82 6.38
CA ALA A 273 10.45 -16.77 5.48
C ALA A 273 10.81 -18.14 4.92
N TYR A 274 10.73 -19.21 5.74
CA TYR A 274 10.94 -20.57 5.28
C TYR A 274 9.85 -21.05 4.31
N ARG A 275 8.56 -20.85 4.64
CA ARG A 275 7.46 -21.21 3.74
C ARG A 275 7.55 -20.45 2.41
N MET A 276 7.98 -19.19 2.46
CA MET A 276 8.23 -18.38 1.27
C MET A 276 9.32 -18.95 0.37
N GLN A 277 10.39 -19.52 0.92
CA GLN A 277 11.43 -20.17 0.11
C GLN A 277 10.86 -21.28 -0.80
N MET A 278 9.77 -21.91 -0.37
CA MET A 278 9.10 -22.95 -1.15
C MET A 278 8.06 -22.37 -2.14
N ALA A 279 7.31 -21.36 -1.75
CA ALA A 279 6.17 -20.87 -2.51
C ALA A 279 6.48 -19.64 -3.41
N ALA A 280 7.35 -18.72 -2.95
CA ALA A 280 7.62 -17.50 -3.68
C ALA A 280 8.35 -17.70 -5.01
N PRO A 281 9.30 -18.65 -5.19
CA PRO A 281 9.91 -18.89 -6.49
C PRO A 281 8.88 -19.17 -7.58
N GLU A 282 7.85 -19.96 -7.28
CA GLU A 282 6.79 -20.23 -8.23
C GLU A 282 5.93 -18.99 -8.51
N ALA A 283 5.56 -18.23 -7.48
CA ALA A 283 4.76 -17.02 -7.65
C ALA A 283 5.48 -15.94 -8.49
N LEU A 284 6.81 -15.85 -8.36
CA LEU A 284 7.66 -14.87 -9.06
C LEU A 284 8.09 -15.32 -10.46
N ASP A 285 8.00 -16.61 -10.78
CA ASP A 285 8.45 -17.14 -12.08
C ASP A 285 7.44 -16.85 -13.19
N ILE A 286 7.57 -15.69 -13.80
CA ILE A 286 6.73 -15.26 -14.94
C ILE A 286 7.01 -16.04 -16.23
N ASN A 287 8.11 -16.83 -16.32
CA ASN A 287 8.40 -17.65 -17.49
C ASN A 287 7.42 -18.83 -17.65
N LYS A 288 6.69 -19.17 -16.56
CA LYS A 288 5.59 -20.14 -16.61
C LYS A 288 4.32 -19.62 -17.30
N GLU A 289 4.24 -18.32 -17.55
CA GLU A 289 3.12 -17.74 -18.27
C GLU A 289 3.26 -17.98 -19.78
N THR A 290 2.11 -18.10 -20.47
CA THR A 290 2.09 -18.27 -21.92
C THR A 290 2.73 -17.06 -22.62
N GLN A 291 3.28 -17.28 -23.82
CA GLN A 291 3.80 -16.17 -24.64
C GLN A 291 2.72 -15.13 -24.93
N THR A 292 1.46 -15.55 -25.11
CA THR A 292 0.33 -14.65 -25.30
C THR A 292 0.14 -13.73 -24.10
N THR A 293 0.16 -14.29 -22.87
CA THR A 293 0.09 -13.50 -21.65
C THR A 293 1.29 -12.55 -21.53
N GLN A 294 2.51 -13.03 -21.79
CA GLN A 294 3.71 -12.20 -21.72
C GLN A 294 3.65 -11.01 -22.69
N LYS A 295 3.20 -11.23 -23.94
CA LYS A 295 3.01 -10.17 -24.94
C LYS A 295 1.86 -9.22 -24.58
N LEU A 296 0.77 -9.72 -24.00
CA LEU A 296 -0.34 -8.90 -23.53
C LEU A 296 0.16 -7.80 -22.57
N TYR A 297 1.03 -8.18 -21.61
CA TYR A 297 1.64 -7.25 -20.68
C TYR A 297 2.71 -6.36 -21.28
N GLY A 298 3.25 -6.71 -22.44
CA GLY A 298 4.35 -5.97 -23.10
C GLY A 298 5.73 -6.34 -22.57
N LEU A 299 5.94 -7.59 -22.13
CA LEU A 299 7.26 -8.07 -21.66
C LEU A 299 8.30 -8.12 -22.77
N ASP A 300 7.87 -8.17 -24.04
CA ASP A 300 8.70 -8.10 -25.24
C ASP A 300 9.08 -6.67 -25.65
N LYS A 301 8.58 -5.66 -24.95
CA LYS A 301 8.81 -4.23 -25.21
C LYS A 301 9.72 -3.64 -24.14
N PRO A 302 10.96 -3.26 -24.47
CA PRO A 302 11.93 -2.75 -23.50
C PRO A 302 11.43 -1.56 -22.68
N GLU A 303 10.62 -0.69 -23.31
CA GLU A 303 10.07 0.53 -22.71
C GLU A 303 9.14 0.27 -21.54
N CYS A 304 8.40 -0.84 -21.50
CA CYS A 304 7.46 -1.15 -20.41
C CYS A 304 7.74 -2.48 -19.69
N ALA A 305 8.73 -3.26 -20.12
CA ALA A 305 9.00 -4.61 -19.63
C ALA A 305 9.15 -4.70 -18.09
N THR A 306 9.76 -3.69 -17.45
CA THR A 306 9.95 -3.67 -15.99
C THR A 306 8.61 -3.56 -15.28
N PHE A 307 7.77 -2.59 -15.64
CA PHE A 307 6.46 -2.40 -15.05
C PHE A 307 5.49 -3.54 -15.43
N ALA A 308 5.61 -4.07 -16.65
CA ALA A 308 4.90 -5.26 -17.11
C ALA A 308 5.18 -6.49 -16.22
N ARG A 309 6.44 -6.73 -15.88
CA ARG A 309 6.82 -7.78 -14.93
C ARG A 309 6.19 -7.57 -13.57
N GLN A 310 6.22 -6.35 -13.03
CA GLN A 310 5.61 -6.03 -11.74
C GLN A 310 4.09 -6.26 -11.76
N CYS A 311 3.38 -5.81 -12.79
CA CYS A 311 1.95 -6.03 -12.96
C CYS A 311 1.59 -7.52 -13.06
N LEU A 312 2.37 -8.30 -13.83
CA LEU A 312 2.16 -9.73 -13.97
C LEU A 312 2.42 -10.49 -12.66
N VAL A 313 3.48 -10.12 -11.92
CA VAL A 313 3.76 -10.67 -10.58
C VAL A 313 2.63 -10.31 -9.62
N ALA A 314 2.12 -9.08 -9.63
CA ALA A 314 1.00 -8.67 -8.77
C ALA A 314 -0.25 -9.51 -9.04
N ARG A 315 -0.61 -9.76 -10.30
CA ARG A 315 -1.72 -10.66 -10.66
C ARG A 315 -1.49 -12.06 -10.10
N ARG A 316 -0.30 -12.63 -10.26
CA ARG A 316 0.05 -13.97 -9.73
C ARG A 316 0.00 -14.03 -8.21
N MET A 317 0.34 -12.93 -7.56
CA MET A 317 0.27 -12.81 -6.09
C MET A 317 -1.18 -12.81 -5.59
N VAL A 318 -2.07 -12.00 -6.18
CA VAL A 318 -3.48 -11.97 -5.77
C VAL A 318 -4.21 -13.27 -6.10
N GLU A 319 -3.86 -13.93 -7.20
CA GLU A 319 -4.35 -15.27 -7.56
C GLU A 319 -4.02 -16.32 -6.48
N ARG A 320 -2.94 -16.10 -5.71
CA ARG A 320 -2.47 -16.94 -4.59
C ARG A 320 -2.89 -16.41 -3.22
N GLY A 321 -3.78 -15.41 -3.17
CA GLY A 321 -4.34 -14.91 -1.91
C GLY A 321 -3.53 -13.84 -1.19
N VAL A 322 -2.63 -13.14 -1.88
CA VAL A 322 -2.01 -11.92 -1.34
C VAL A 322 -3.05 -10.80 -1.30
N ARG A 323 -3.25 -10.18 -0.13
CA ARG A 323 -4.31 -9.18 0.06
C ARG A 323 -4.00 -7.82 -0.49
N PHE A 324 -2.76 -7.37 -0.37
CA PHE A 324 -2.37 -6.05 -0.78
C PHE A 324 -1.04 -6.09 -1.53
N VAL A 325 -1.08 -5.71 -2.80
CA VAL A 325 0.12 -5.56 -3.64
C VAL A 325 0.21 -4.10 -4.06
N GLN A 326 1.31 -3.47 -3.71
CA GLN A 326 1.58 -2.09 -4.09
C GLN A 326 2.75 -2.08 -5.08
N ILE A 327 2.54 -1.45 -6.23
CA ILE A 327 3.56 -1.30 -7.27
C ILE A 327 3.95 0.16 -7.35
N PHE A 328 5.21 0.48 -7.09
CA PHE A 328 5.74 1.80 -7.34
C PHE A 328 6.30 1.86 -8.77
N ALA A 329 5.63 2.63 -9.62
CA ALA A 329 6.07 2.86 -10.99
C ALA A 329 7.27 3.82 -10.95
N GLY A 330 8.46 3.26 -11.06
CA GLY A 330 9.72 3.96 -11.20
C GLY A 330 10.19 4.01 -12.67
N LYS A 331 11.45 4.37 -12.90
CA LYS A 331 12.12 4.38 -14.22
C LYS A 331 11.48 5.21 -15.33
N GLY A 332 10.71 6.23 -15.02
CA GLY A 332 10.39 7.26 -16.02
C GLY A 332 11.63 8.06 -16.40
N VAL A 333 11.56 8.70 -17.56
CA VAL A 333 12.55 9.71 -17.95
C VAL A 333 12.01 11.06 -17.46
N GLY A 334 12.78 11.75 -16.62
CA GLY A 334 12.43 13.12 -16.22
C GLY A 334 12.28 14.04 -17.43
N GLY A 335 11.60 15.18 -17.28
CA GLY A 335 11.42 16.14 -18.34
C GLY A 335 12.73 16.72 -18.92
N ASP A 336 13.84 16.51 -18.22
CA ASP A 336 15.22 16.80 -18.66
C ASP A 336 15.94 15.59 -19.29
N GLY A 337 15.23 14.45 -19.46
CA GLY A 337 15.79 13.22 -20.00
C GLY A 337 16.53 12.35 -18.99
N SER A 338 16.58 12.74 -17.72
CA SER A 338 17.22 11.95 -16.65
C SER A 338 16.32 10.80 -16.18
N VAL A 339 16.93 9.69 -15.77
CA VAL A 339 16.23 8.62 -15.04
C VAL A 339 15.96 9.11 -13.62
N ASN A 340 14.69 9.19 -13.23
CA ASN A 340 14.27 9.79 -11.97
C ASN A 340 13.59 8.76 -11.05
N ASP A 341 13.74 8.92 -9.74
CA ASP A 341 13.03 8.16 -8.72
C ASP A 341 11.56 8.64 -8.52
N VAL A 342 11.21 9.77 -9.13
CA VAL A 342 9.86 10.36 -9.18
C VAL A 342 9.47 10.62 -10.64
N PRO A 343 9.24 9.57 -11.45
CA PRO A 343 9.15 9.70 -12.91
C PRO A 343 8.07 10.66 -13.40
N TRP A 344 6.93 10.75 -12.72
CA TRP A 344 5.84 11.66 -13.08
C TRP A 344 6.07 13.12 -12.65
N ASP A 345 7.23 13.43 -12.02
CA ASP A 345 7.57 14.78 -11.55
C ASP A 345 7.98 15.68 -12.72
N CYS A 346 7.03 16.49 -13.21
CA CYS A 346 7.14 17.18 -14.50
C CYS A 346 7.33 18.71 -14.38
N HIS A 347 8.38 19.16 -13.71
CA HIS A 347 8.67 20.59 -13.50
C HIS A 347 9.12 21.35 -14.76
N SER A 348 9.63 20.69 -15.78
CA SER A 348 10.24 21.36 -16.96
C SER A 348 9.45 21.17 -18.25
N ASP A 349 8.99 19.97 -18.59
CA ASP A 349 8.25 19.68 -19.83
C ASP A 349 7.26 18.53 -19.60
N VAL A 350 5.97 18.86 -19.50
CA VAL A 350 4.91 17.89 -19.25
C VAL A 350 4.68 16.95 -20.44
N ASP A 351 4.88 17.43 -21.68
CA ASP A 351 4.68 16.63 -22.88
C ASP A 351 5.69 15.46 -22.94
N THR A 352 6.97 15.77 -22.90
CA THR A 352 8.05 14.76 -22.91
C THR A 352 7.93 13.80 -21.72
N ASN A 353 7.69 14.34 -20.52
CA ASN A 353 7.61 13.56 -19.30
C ASN A 353 6.42 12.58 -19.32
N HIS A 354 5.21 13.07 -19.55
CA HIS A 354 4.00 12.24 -19.47
C HIS A 354 3.89 11.23 -20.62
N ARG A 355 4.39 11.54 -21.83
CA ARG A 355 4.50 10.55 -22.91
C ARG A 355 5.41 9.38 -22.52
N SER A 356 6.57 9.67 -21.95
CA SER A 356 7.49 8.65 -21.47
C SER A 356 6.88 7.79 -20.36
N CYS A 357 6.26 8.41 -19.36
CA CYS A 357 5.64 7.70 -18.25
C CYS A 357 4.44 6.86 -18.70
N ALA A 358 3.61 7.40 -19.60
CA ALA A 358 2.48 6.67 -20.16
C ALA A 358 2.93 5.48 -21.00
N LEU A 359 3.96 5.64 -21.88
CA LEU A 359 4.53 4.56 -22.65
C LEU A 359 5.02 3.40 -21.76
N HIS A 360 5.54 3.73 -20.58
CA HIS A 360 6.02 2.78 -19.60
C HIS A 360 4.89 2.04 -18.88
N THR A 361 3.72 2.67 -18.65
CA THR A 361 2.69 2.19 -17.72
C THR A 361 1.36 1.80 -18.36
N ASP A 362 1.00 2.34 -19.52
CA ASP A 362 -0.33 2.18 -20.12
C ASP A 362 -0.66 0.73 -20.47
N GLN A 363 0.16 0.09 -21.33
CA GLN A 363 -0.09 -1.28 -21.75
C GLN A 363 -0.10 -2.28 -20.58
N PRO A 364 0.89 -2.26 -19.65
CA PRO A 364 0.89 -3.19 -18.53
C PRO A 364 -0.30 -3.03 -17.58
N ALA A 365 -0.73 -1.79 -17.33
CA ALA A 365 -1.90 -1.52 -16.50
C ALA A 365 -3.20 -2.01 -17.16
N ALA A 366 -3.36 -1.76 -18.46
CA ALA A 366 -4.49 -2.27 -19.24
C ALA A 366 -4.50 -3.81 -19.32
N ALA A 367 -3.33 -4.42 -19.51
CA ALA A 367 -3.16 -5.87 -19.50
C ALA A 367 -3.55 -6.48 -18.14
N LEU A 368 -3.19 -5.83 -17.04
CA LEU A 368 -3.59 -6.26 -15.70
C LEU A 368 -5.12 -6.32 -15.57
N LEU A 369 -5.84 -5.27 -15.99
CA LEU A 369 -7.30 -5.26 -15.98
C LEU A 369 -7.90 -6.34 -16.87
N THR A 370 -7.32 -6.56 -18.06
CA THR A 370 -7.75 -7.60 -19.01
C THR A 370 -7.58 -9.00 -18.41
N ASP A 371 -6.38 -9.30 -17.88
CA ASP A 371 -6.02 -10.63 -17.36
C ASP A 371 -6.81 -10.96 -16.07
N LEU A 372 -6.95 -9.98 -15.16
CA LEU A 372 -7.80 -10.14 -13.97
C LEU A 372 -9.26 -10.44 -14.35
N ALA A 373 -9.82 -9.72 -15.33
CA ALA A 373 -11.17 -9.95 -15.80
C ALA A 373 -11.34 -11.33 -16.47
N ALA A 374 -10.40 -11.70 -17.35
CA ALA A 374 -10.43 -12.99 -18.03
C ALA A 374 -10.34 -14.19 -17.09
N ARG A 375 -9.75 -14.02 -15.90
CA ARG A 375 -9.62 -15.04 -14.86
C ARG A 375 -10.74 -14.98 -13.80
N GLY A 376 -11.68 -14.06 -13.90
CA GLY A 376 -12.71 -13.83 -12.87
C GLY A 376 -12.15 -13.27 -11.56
N LEU A 377 -10.92 -12.80 -11.56
CA LEU A 377 -10.27 -12.23 -10.38
C LEU A 377 -10.66 -10.77 -10.14
N LEU A 378 -11.07 -10.04 -11.21
CA LEU A 378 -11.46 -8.65 -11.11
C LEU A 378 -12.71 -8.45 -10.24
N ASP A 379 -13.58 -9.46 -10.15
CA ASP A 379 -14.79 -9.45 -9.33
C ASP A 379 -14.52 -9.50 -7.82
N SER A 380 -13.27 -9.77 -7.44
CA SER A 380 -12.84 -9.80 -6.03
C SER A 380 -11.55 -9.00 -5.78
N THR A 381 -11.00 -8.38 -6.81
CA THR A 381 -9.80 -7.54 -6.74
C THR A 381 -10.13 -6.10 -7.11
N LEU A 382 -9.63 -5.16 -6.33
CA LEU A 382 -9.69 -3.73 -6.64
C LEU A 382 -8.32 -3.28 -7.14
N VAL A 383 -8.28 -2.69 -8.33
CA VAL A 383 -7.09 -2.03 -8.88
C VAL A 383 -7.22 -0.53 -8.67
N ILE A 384 -6.19 0.09 -8.13
CA ILE A 384 -6.11 1.55 -7.88
C ILE A 384 -4.96 2.11 -8.70
N TRP A 385 -5.16 3.25 -9.34
CA TRP A 385 -4.12 4.00 -10.05
C TRP A 385 -4.12 5.44 -9.58
N GLY A 386 -2.97 5.96 -9.24
CA GLY A 386 -2.79 7.35 -8.86
C GLY A 386 -1.49 7.57 -8.11
N GLY A 387 -1.09 8.82 -8.02
CA GLY A 387 0.08 9.28 -7.28
C GLY A 387 -0.28 10.08 -6.02
N GLU A 388 0.74 10.64 -5.41
CA GLU A 388 0.66 11.29 -4.09
C GLU A 388 -0.08 12.63 -4.09
N PHE A 389 -0.17 13.35 -5.22
CA PHE A 389 -0.97 14.55 -5.46
C PHE A 389 -1.10 14.81 -6.97
N GLY A 390 -1.56 15.98 -7.39
CA GLY A 390 -1.66 16.41 -8.78
C GLY A 390 -0.67 17.51 -9.16
N ARG A 391 -0.94 18.18 -10.28
CA ARG A 391 -0.10 19.27 -10.78
C ARG A 391 -0.88 20.57 -10.97
N THR A 392 -0.18 21.69 -10.89
CA THR A 392 -0.80 23.01 -11.12
C THR A 392 -1.33 23.14 -12.56
N SER A 393 -2.42 23.87 -12.69
CA SER A 393 -3.02 24.18 -14.00
C SER A 393 -2.29 25.29 -14.73
N ASP A 394 -1.51 26.07 -13.99
CA ASP A 394 -0.58 27.06 -14.51
C ASP A 394 0.82 26.48 -14.72
N SER A 395 1.59 27.14 -15.56
CA SER A 395 2.93 26.68 -15.91
C SER A 395 3.96 26.99 -14.83
N GLN A 396 4.83 26.02 -14.58
CA GLN A 396 6.14 26.28 -14.01
C GLN A 396 7.15 26.41 -15.17
N GLY A 397 7.84 27.54 -15.23
CA GLY A 397 8.62 27.86 -16.43
C GLY A 397 7.73 27.98 -17.69
N ALA A 398 8.18 27.41 -18.81
CA ALA A 398 7.44 27.46 -20.08
C ALA A 398 6.45 26.33 -20.29
N LYS A 399 6.80 25.07 -19.85
CA LYS A 399 6.08 23.84 -20.21
C LYS A 399 5.92 22.86 -19.04
N GLY A 400 6.46 23.16 -17.88
CA GLY A 400 6.35 22.33 -16.69
C GLY A 400 5.14 22.70 -15.84
N ARG A 401 4.86 21.88 -14.83
CA ARG A 401 3.84 22.10 -13.80
C ARG A 401 4.41 21.88 -12.42
N ASP A 402 4.06 22.73 -11.47
CA ASP A 402 4.40 22.57 -10.06
C ASP A 402 3.44 21.59 -9.35
N HIS A 403 3.72 21.26 -8.11
CA HIS A 403 2.90 20.39 -7.30
C HIS A 403 1.54 20.98 -6.96
N ASN A 404 0.50 20.17 -6.96
CA ASN A 404 -0.85 20.59 -6.57
C ASN A 404 -1.55 19.55 -5.67
N PRO A 405 -1.57 19.76 -4.35
CA PRO A 405 -2.27 18.89 -3.43
C PRO A 405 -3.77 19.16 -3.34
N ASN A 406 -4.27 20.27 -3.89
CA ASN A 406 -5.64 20.76 -3.70
C ASN A 406 -6.67 20.08 -4.61
N GLY A 407 -6.22 19.43 -5.67
CA GLY A 407 -7.10 18.73 -6.62
C GLY A 407 -6.31 17.77 -7.49
N PHE A 408 -6.66 16.45 -7.41
CA PHE A 408 -6.06 15.44 -8.27
C PHE A 408 -7.02 14.26 -8.49
N THR A 409 -6.68 13.39 -9.42
CA THR A 409 -7.52 12.26 -9.81
C THR A 409 -6.85 10.93 -9.46
N ILE A 410 -7.61 10.07 -8.79
CA ILE A 410 -7.31 8.64 -8.65
C ILE A 410 -8.44 7.88 -9.35
N TRP A 411 -8.14 6.78 -10.05
CA TRP A 411 -9.19 5.87 -10.47
C TRP A 411 -9.08 4.51 -9.80
N LEU A 412 -10.25 3.88 -9.66
CA LEU A 412 -10.47 2.57 -9.08
C LEU A 412 -11.11 1.66 -10.15
N ALA A 413 -10.75 0.39 -10.22
CA ALA A 413 -11.41 -0.54 -11.15
C ALA A 413 -11.57 -1.93 -10.52
N GLY A 414 -12.70 -2.57 -10.74
CA GLY A 414 -12.95 -3.93 -10.27
C GLY A 414 -13.96 -4.01 -9.14
N ALA A 415 -13.72 -4.91 -8.20
CA ALA A 415 -14.68 -5.28 -7.16
C ALA A 415 -15.20 -4.09 -6.35
N GLY A 416 -16.52 -4.06 -6.15
CA GLY A 416 -17.20 -3.16 -5.23
C GLY A 416 -17.39 -1.72 -5.67
N VAL A 417 -16.86 -1.31 -6.83
CA VAL A 417 -16.99 0.07 -7.35
C VAL A 417 -17.75 0.12 -8.67
N LYS A 418 -18.45 1.22 -8.91
CA LYS A 418 -19.20 1.47 -10.14
C LYS A 418 -18.26 1.76 -11.31
N GLY A 419 -18.28 0.93 -12.35
CA GLY A 419 -17.54 1.17 -13.58
C GLY A 419 -18.13 2.28 -14.44
N GLY A 420 -17.28 3.00 -15.20
CA GLY A 420 -17.68 4.12 -16.05
C GLY A 420 -18.20 5.33 -15.26
N PHE A 421 -17.89 5.42 -13.96
CA PHE A 421 -18.47 6.41 -13.07
C PHE A 421 -17.43 7.51 -12.72
N HIS A 422 -17.89 8.76 -12.72
CA HIS A 422 -17.10 9.92 -12.37
C HIS A 422 -17.66 10.56 -11.11
N PHE A 423 -16.86 10.67 -10.07
CA PHE A 423 -17.22 11.21 -8.77
C PHE A 423 -16.41 12.45 -8.43
N GLY A 424 -17.12 13.47 -7.94
CA GLY A 424 -16.53 14.74 -7.58
C GLY A 424 -16.03 15.54 -8.79
N ALA A 425 -15.59 16.75 -8.55
CA ALA A 425 -15.01 17.60 -9.58
C ALA A 425 -13.98 18.56 -9.00
N THR A 426 -12.96 18.87 -9.79
CA THR A 426 -12.14 20.06 -9.63
C THR A 426 -12.82 21.27 -10.29
N ASP A 427 -12.31 22.46 -10.03
CA ASP A 427 -12.78 23.68 -10.70
C ASP A 427 -12.57 23.64 -12.23
N GLU A 428 -13.01 24.68 -12.94
CA GLU A 428 -12.96 24.75 -14.41
C GLU A 428 -11.55 24.66 -14.99
N PHE A 429 -10.52 24.90 -14.17
CA PHE A 429 -9.12 24.80 -14.55
C PHE A 429 -8.44 23.51 -14.04
N GLY A 430 -9.10 22.73 -13.18
CA GLY A 430 -8.49 21.56 -12.54
C GLY A 430 -7.54 21.89 -11.39
N TYR A 431 -7.67 23.10 -10.81
CA TYR A 431 -6.73 23.60 -9.82
C TYR A 431 -7.05 23.15 -8.39
N LYS A 432 -8.34 23.08 -8.03
CA LYS A 432 -8.77 22.63 -6.69
C LYS A 432 -10.06 21.83 -6.75
N ALA A 433 -10.20 20.86 -5.85
CA ALA A 433 -11.44 20.14 -5.63
C ALA A 433 -12.55 21.09 -5.16
N VAL A 434 -13.71 21.09 -5.84
CA VAL A 434 -14.84 21.98 -5.53
C VAL A 434 -16.13 21.25 -5.23
N GLN A 435 -16.36 20.08 -5.84
CA GLN A 435 -17.57 19.28 -5.66
C GLN A 435 -17.23 17.90 -5.10
N ASN A 436 -17.99 17.44 -4.10
CA ASN A 436 -17.84 16.11 -3.50
C ASN A 436 -16.36 15.80 -3.20
N LYS A 437 -15.73 16.67 -2.42
CA LYS A 437 -14.30 16.56 -2.10
C LYS A 437 -13.99 15.27 -1.37
N VAL A 438 -12.92 14.58 -1.78
CA VAL A 438 -12.45 13.33 -1.17
C VAL A 438 -11.07 13.54 -0.57
N HIS A 439 -11.00 13.60 0.74
CA HIS A 439 -9.71 13.59 1.45
C HIS A 439 -9.09 12.19 1.40
N VAL A 440 -7.78 12.10 1.54
CA VAL A 440 -7.08 10.81 1.64
C VAL A 440 -7.68 9.88 2.70
N ASN A 441 -8.11 10.43 3.83
CA ASN A 441 -8.75 9.63 4.89
C ASN A 441 -10.12 9.08 4.49
N ASP A 442 -10.84 9.74 3.57
CA ASP A 442 -12.10 9.23 3.01
C ASP A 442 -11.84 8.08 2.04
N LEU A 443 -10.78 8.18 1.24
CA LEU A 443 -10.31 7.06 0.43
C LEU A 443 -9.96 5.87 1.33
N HIS A 444 -9.20 6.08 2.42
CA HIS A 444 -8.86 5.00 3.36
C HIS A 444 -10.09 4.38 4.00
N ALA A 445 -11.05 5.18 4.47
CA ALA A 445 -12.30 4.70 5.03
C ALA A 445 -13.07 3.84 4.02
N THR A 446 -13.10 4.28 2.75
CA THR A 446 -13.76 3.59 1.65
C THR A 446 -13.08 2.26 1.31
N LEU A 447 -11.75 2.24 1.23
CA LEU A 447 -10.99 1.02 0.96
C LEU A 447 -11.12 0.00 2.10
N LEU A 448 -11.06 0.44 3.36
CA LEU A 448 -11.32 -0.43 4.52
C LEU A 448 -12.75 -0.99 4.47
N HIS A 449 -13.74 -0.15 4.14
CA HIS A 449 -15.13 -0.58 3.99
C HIS A 449 -15.28 -1.66 2.89
N LEU A 450 -14.70 -1.46 1.72
CA LEU A 450 -14.71 -2.45 0.64
C LEU A 450 -14.10 -3.80 1.07
N MET A 451 -13.08 -3.76 1.93
CA MET A 451 -12.44 -4.94 2.52
C MET A 451 -13.22 -5.53 3.72
N GLY A 452 -14.41 -5.01 4.04
CA GLY A 452 -15.26 -5.49 5.14
C GLY A 452 -14.87 -4.98 6.52
N LEU A 453 -14.07 -3.92 6.61
CA LEU A 453 -13.60 -3.33 7.85
C LEU A 453 -14.29 -2.00 8.14
N ASP A 454 -14.82 -1.85 9.34
CA ASP A 454 -15.26 -0.56 9.89
C ASP A 454 -14.03 0.20 10.37
N HIS A 455 -13.67 1.26 9.68
CA HIS A 455 -12.47 2.07 9.98
C HIS A 455 -12.53 2.74 11.37
N THR A 456 -13.72 2.87 11.96
CA THR A 456 -13.87 3.45 13.29
C THR A 456 -13.66 2.42 14.40
N LYS A 457 -13.87 1.13 14.10
CA LYS A 457 -13.69 0.01 15.03
C LYS A 457 -12.31 -0.66 14.90
N LEU A 458 -11.64 -0.49 13.75
CA LEU A 458 -10.29 -1.02 13.55
C LEU A 458 -9.29 -0.13 14.28
N THR A 459 -9.06 -0.41 15.55
CA THR A 459 -8.18 0.36 16.43
C THR A 459 -7.03 -0.48 16.96
N TYR A 460 -5.93 0.18 17.32
CA TYR A 460 -4.80 -0.41 18.02
C TYR A 460 -4.37 0.51 19.17
N ARG A 461 -4.28 -0.07 20.38
CA ARG A 461 -3.86 0.65 21.59
C ARG A 461 -2.35 0.82 21.63
N PHE A 462 -1.87 2.06 21.55
CA PHE A 462 -0.45 2.37 21.62
C PHE A 462 -0.21 3.64 22.45
N ASN A 463 0.73 3.58 23.38
CA ASN A 463 1.07 4.71 24.28
C ASN A 463 -0.15 5.39 24.90
N GLY A 464 -1.13 4.59 25.38
CA GLY A 464 -2.29 5.11 26.09
C GLY A 464 -3.43 5.64 25.21
N ARG A 465 -3.27 5.67 23.87
CA ARG A 465 -4.27 6.10 22.90
C ARG A 465 -4.68 4.95 21.98
N ASP A 466 -5.97 4.92 21.57
CA ASP A 466 -6.45 4.06 20.50
C ASP A 466 -6.26 4.76 19.16
N TYR A 467 -5.39 4.19 18.33
CA TYR A 467 -5.10 4.69 16.97
C TYR A 467 -5.94 3.94 15.95
N ARG A 468 -6.26 4.61 14.85
CA ARG A 468 -6.86 4.05 13.64
C ARG A 468 -6.23 4.72 12.40
N LEU A 469 -6.29 4.07 11.24
CA LEU A 469 -5.70 4.60 10.00
C LEU A 469 -6.22 6.00 9.64
N THR A 470 -7.51 6.23 9.84
CA THR A 470 -8.20 7.49 9.50
C THR A 470 -8.12 8.56 10.60
N ASP A 471 -7.40 8.30 11.68
CA ASP A 471 -7.33 9.15 12.88
C ASP A 471 -8.75 9.58 13.35
N VAL A 472 -9.04 10.86 13.40
CA VAL A 472 -10.35 11.42 13.79
C VAL A 472 -11.27 11.72 12.60
N ALA A 473 -10.79 11.49 11.38
CA ALA A 473 -11.46 11.81 10.11
C ALA A 473 -11.89 10.56 9.34
N GLY A 474 -12.24 10.72 8.08
CA GLY A 474 -12.59 9.69 7.13
C GLY A 474 -14.09 9.39 7.08
N GLU A 475 -14.65 9.57 5.89
CA GLU A 475 -16.02 9.21 5.55
C GLU A 475 -16.01 8.24 4.37
N VAL A 476 -16.84 7.20 4.43
CA VAL A 476 -16.96 6.25 3.31
C VAL A 476 -17.67 6.93 2.15
N VAL A 477 -17.03 6.99 1.00
CA VAL A 477 -17.58 7.55 -0.24
C VAL A 477 -18.58 6.54 -0.84
N LYS A 478 -19.80 6.52 -0.30
CA LYS A 478 -20.83 5.51 -0.63
C LYS A 478 -21.30 5.58 -2.08
N ASP A 479 -21.28 6.75 -2.68
CA ASP A 479 -21.80 6.99 -4.02
C ASP A 479 -21.03 6.26 -5.12
N ILE A 480 -19.79 5.86 -4.86
CA ILE A 480 -19.00 5.07 -5.83
C ILE A 480 -19.18 3.55 -5.67
N LEU A 481 -19.87 3.11 -4.61
CA LEU A 481 -20.01 1.69 -4.28
C LEU A 481 -21.20 1.04 -5.03
N ILE A 482 -21.05 -0.28 -5.32
CA ILE A 482 -22.11 -1.14 -5.89
C ILE A 482 -22.93 -1.75 -4.76
#